data_9b33afedd230b84c60fefd2de64cd74c
#
_entry.id   9b33afedd230b84c60fefd2de64cd74c
#
_cell.length_a   1.000
_cell.length_b   1.000
_cell.length_c   1.000
_cell.angle_alpha   90.00
_cell.angle_beta   90.00
_cell.angle_gamma   90.00
#
_symmetry.space_group_name_H-M   'P 1'
#
loop_
_entity.id
_entity.type
_entity.pdbx_description
1 polymer ?
#
loop_
_entity_poly.entity_id
_entity_poly.type
_entity_poly.pdbx_seq_one_letter_code
_entity_poly.pdbx_strand_id
1 'polypeptide(L)'
;MTIKTGFKLFEMRCDGKLFPLFIGKNNETPMNEWIMAEVVEHHPGFAHRPGWHLGTQMPSAPWLMSMDGTYKSQRGKKFKRVWCEVEYVADIDYTPIVEKLPKKCFTDRLPNGGFYNFRESGNRLWVIADRIRVTRIISEEERQNILKEMNYNEMEAFAPYKAAFEKRQQIAI
;
A
#
# COMPACT_ATOMS: atom_id res chain seq x y z
N MET A 1 -22.94 5.46 5.00
CA MET A 1 -21.47 5.37 4.78
C MET A 1 -20.99 4.04 5.34
N THR A 2 -20.59 3.14 4.49
CA THR A 2 -20.02 1.84 4.84
C THR A 2 -18.52 2.00 5.03
N ILE A 3 -17.99 1.54 6.16
CA ILE A 3 -16.56 1.63 6.49
C ILE A 3 -16.01 0.22 6.56
N LYS A 4 -14.85 0.00 5.94
CA LYS A 4 -14.05 -1.22 6.05
C LYS A 4 -12.64 -0.89 6.48
N THR A 5 -11.94 -1.87 7.00
CA THR A 5 -10.55 -1.74 7.47
C THR A 5 -9.57 -2.38 6.50
N GLY A 6 -8.34 -1.91 6.54
CA GLY A 6 -7.22 -2.45 5.79
C GLY A 6 -5.89 -1.99 6.39
N PHE A 7 -4.81 -2.29 5.70
CA PHE A 7 -3.46 -1.95 6.13
C PHE A 7 -2.72 -1.16 5.06
N LYS A 8 -1.93 -0.19 5.49
CA LYS A 8 -1.10 0.60 4.58
C LYS A 8 0.26 0.90 5.18
N LEU A 9 1.28 0.81 4.33
CA LEU A 9 2.65 1.18 4.69
C LEU A 9 2.87 2.67 4.44
N PHE A 10 3.38 3.37 5.45
CA PHE A 10 3.72 4.79 5.41
C PHE A 10 5.20 5.03 5.75
N GLU A 11 5.72 6.16 5.30
CA GLU A 11 6.93 6.74 5.85
C GLU A 11 6.58 7.54 7.10
N MET A 12 7.27 7.32 8.22
CA MET A 12 7.12 8.08 9.44
C MET A 12 8.40 8.85 9.75
N ARG A 13 8.28 10.16 9.96
CA ARG A 13 9.38 11.01 10.43
C ARG A 13 9.63 10.85 11.92
N CYS A 14 10.79 11.34 12.39
CA CYS A 14 11.14 11.30 13.81
C CYS A 14 10.19 12.10 14.72
N ASP A 15 9.41 13.04 14.18
CA ASP A 15 8.35 13.77 14.86
C ASP A 15 7.01 13.01 14.92
N GLY A 16 6.96 11.76 14.40
CA GLY A 16 5.77 10.93 14.38
C GLY A 16 4.81 11.18 13.22
N LYS A 17 5.07 12.16 12.38
CA LYS A 17 4.22 12.48 11.23
C LYS A 17 4.34 11.44 10.14
N LEU A 18 3.20 11.07 9.54
CA LEU A 18 3.09 10.07 8.48
C LEU A 18 3.06 10.73 7.10
N PHE A 19 3.64 10.04 6.12
CA PHE A 19 3.68 10.46 4.73
C PHE A 19 3.47 9.26 3.81
N PRO A 20 2.78 9.41 2.67
CA PRO A 20 2.72 8.36 1.66
C PRO A 20 4.11 8.01 1.12
N LEU A 21 4.29 6.75 0.63
CA LEU A 21 5.59 6.33 0.10
C LEU A 21 5.93 6.98 -1.24
N PHE A 22 4.94 7.18 -2.10
CA PHE A 22 5.15 7.58 -3.50
C PHE A 22 4.37 8.84 -3.86
N ILE A 23 3.11 8.70 -4.23
CA ILE A 23 2.25 9.83 -4.59
C ILE A 23 1.94 10.64 -3.34
N GLY A 24 2.08 11.96 -3.41
CA GLY A 24 1.87 12.84 -2.27
C GLY A 24 2.90 12.68 -1.14
N LYS A 25 4.06 12.09 -1.41
CA LYS A 25 5.10 11.77 -0.41
C LYS A 25 5.61 12.93 0.44
N ASN A 26 5.33 14.16 0.06
CA ASN A 26 5.70 15.37 0.81
C ASN A 26 4.53 15.94 1.61
N ASN A 27 3.33 15.40 1.43
CA ASN A 27 2.13 15.83 2.12
C ASN A 27 1.90 14.97 3.35
N GLU A 28 1.74 15.60 4.50
CA GLU A 28 1.44 14.89 5.74
C GLU A 28 0.10 14.16 5.63
N THR A 29 0.06 12.94 6.14
CA THR A 29 -1.17 12.16 6.30
C THR A 29 -1.56 12.22 7.78
N PRO A 30 -2.46 13.13 8.19
CA PRO A 30 -2.87 13.25 9.58
C PRO A 30 -3.61 12.00 10.06
N MET A 31 -3.46 11.71 11.36
CA MET A 31 -4.19 10.63 12.02
C MET A 31 -5.64 11.02 12.27
N ASN A 32 -6.54 10.03 12.15
CA ASN A 32 -7.98 10.17 12.47
C ASN A 32 -8.76 11.16 11.59
N GLU A 33 -8.21 11.59 10.46
CA GLU A 33 -8.88 12.44 9.49
C GLU A 33 -9.14 11.69 8.19
N TRP A 34 -10.26 11.97 7.53
CA TRP A 34 -10.56 11.44 6.20
C TRP A 34 -9.77 12.19 5.14
N ILE A 35 -8.98 11.45 4.37
CA ILE A 35 -8.10 12.01 3.34
C ILE A 35 -8.46 11.40 1.99
N MET A 36 -8.80 12.26 1.05
CA MET A 36 -9.04 11.85 -0.34
C MET A 36 -7.72 11.51 -1.04
N ALA A 37 -7.77 10.56 -1.94
CA ALA A 37 -6.62 10.24 -2.78
C ALA A 37 -6.26 11.43 -3.68
N GLU A 38 -4.97 11.74 -3.75
CA GLU A 38 -4.45 12.67 -4.74
C GLU A 38 -4.46 12.04 -6.13
N VAL A 39 -4.89 12.82 -7.11
CA VAL A 39 -4.75 12.46 -8.51
C VAL A 39 -3.63 13.31 -9.08
N VAL A 40 -2.54 12.65 -9.40
CA VAL A 40 -1.41 13.29 -10.08
C VAL A 40 -1.32 12.79 -11.51
N GLU A 41 -0.74 13.59 -12.37
CA GLU A 41 -0.40 13.16 -13.72
C GLU A 41 0.52 11.94 -13.67
N HIS A 42 0.56 11.19 -14.76
CA HIS A 42 1.33 9.96 -14.88
C HIS A 42 2.78 10.14 -14.39
N HIS A 43 3.14 9.39 -13.36
CA HIS A 43 4.51 9.37 -12.85
C HIS A 43 5.32 8.27 -13.58
N PRO A 44 6.43 8.61 -14.25
CA PRO A 44 7.25 7.61 -14.94
C PRO A 44 7.67 6.48 -13.99
N GLY A 45 7.56 5.24 -14.44
CA GLY A 45 7.93 4.06 -13.68
C GLY A 45 6.86 3.47 -12.75
N PHE A 46 5.71 4.12 -12.63
CA PHE A 46 4.59 3.61 -11.86
C PHE A 46 3.36 3.36 -12.74
N ALA A 47 2.61 2.32 -12.42
CA ALA A 47 1.30 2.15 -13.02
C ALA A 47 0.37 3.27 -12.55
N HIS A 48 -0.27 3.95 -13.50
CA HIS A 48 -1.23 5.01 -13.19
C HIS A 48 -2.55 4.40 -12.72
N ARG A 49 -2.72 4.35 -11.40
CA ARG A 49 -3.92 3.83 -10.72
C ARG A 49 -4.27 4.78 -9.57
N PRO A 50 -5.02 5.86 -9.86
CA PRO A 50 -5.44 6.81 -8.83
C PRO A 50 -6.23 6.13 -7.72
N GLY A 51 -5.94 6.48 -6.49
CA GLY A 51 -6.58 5.93 -5.30
C GLY A 51 -5.58 5.53 -4.23
N TRP A 52 -6.09 5.31 -3.02
CA TRP A 52 -5.33 4.76 -1.91
C TRP A 52 -5.21 3.24 -2.05
N HIS A 53 -3.99 2.73 -2.13
CA HIS A 53 -3.71 1.30 -2.23
C HIS A 53 -3.55 0.69 -0.84
N LEU A 54 -4.37 -0.32 -0.52
CA LEU A 54 -4.48 -0.94 0.80
C LEU A 54 -4.40 -2.45 0.70
N GLY A 55 -3.69 -3.09 1.63
CA GLY A 55 -3.84 -4.52 1.88
C GLY A 55 -5.07 -4.75 2.76
N THR A 56 -5.95 -5.66 2.38
CA THR A 56 -7.19 -5.91 3.11
C THR A 56 -7.09 -7.04 4.13
N GLN A 57 -6.19 -7.97 3.93
CA GLN A 57 -6.10 -9.17 4.77
C GLN A 57 -4.93 -9.11 5.74
N MET A 58 -3.81 -8.51 5.32
CA MET A 58 -2.58 -8.52 6.11
C MET A 58 -1.68 -7.32 5.80
N PRO A 59 -0.90 -6.87 6.78
CA PRO A 59 0.08 -5.80 6.61
C PRO A 59 1.39 -6.34 6.00
N SER A 60 1.38 -6.69 4.72
CA SER A 60 2.53 -7.21 4.00
C SER A 60 2.55 -6.73 2.55
N ALA A 61 3.72 -6.28 2.11
CA ALA A 61 4.01 -5.86 0.74
C ALA A 61 5.45 -6.28 0.37
N PRO A 62 5.72 -7.57 0.11
CA PRO A 62 7.08 -8.09 -0.06
C PRO A 62 7.89 -7.39 -1.14
N TRP A 63 7.24 -6.88 -2.20
CA TRP A 63 7.91 -6.08 -3.24
C TRP A 63 8.45 -4.72 -2.76
N LEU A 64 8.07 -4.27 -1.56
CA LEU A 64 8.56 -3.04 -0.92
C LEU A 64 9.62 -3.32 0.15
N MET A 65 9.94 -4.58 0.40
CA MET A 65 10.98 -4.96 1.36
C MET A 65 12.37 -4.65 0.83
N SER A 66 13.27 -4.36 1.74
CA SER A 66 14.71 -4.27 1.48
C SER A 66 15.33 -5.66 1.36
N MET A 67 16.57 -5.73 0.84
CA MET A 67 17.29 -7.00 0.62
C MET A 67 17.50 -7.84 1.87
N ASP A 68 17.47 -7.22 3.04
CA ASP A 68 17.55 -7.90 4.35
C ASP A 68 16.19 -8.39 4.88
N GLY A 69 15.14 -8.28 4.09
CA GLY A 69 13.79 -8.73 4.48
C GLY A 69 13.04 -7.77 5.39
N THR A 70 13.48 -6.53 5.51
CA THR A 70 12.81 -5.49 6.32
C THR A 70 12.22 -4.38 5.45
N TYR A 71 11.35 -3.56 6.05
CA TYR A 71 10.84 -2.35 5.41
C TYR A 71 11.69 -1.15 5.83
N LYS A 72 12.58 -0.70 4.94
CA LYS A 72 13.44 0.47 5.19
C LYS A 72 13.02 1.66 4.35
N SER A 73 13.02 2.84 4.96
CA SER A 73 12.83 4.08 4.23
C SER A 73 14.02 4.34 3.31
N GLN A 74 13.73 4.80 2.09
CA GLN A 74 14.72 5.30 1.14
C GLN A 74 14.94 6.81 1.27
N ARG A 75 14.20 7.49 2.15
CA ARG A 75 14.26 8.95 2.37
C ARG A 75 15.33 9.38 3.39
N GLY A 76 16.19 8.44 3.82
CA GLY A 76 17.26 8.69 4.78
C GLY A 76 16.89 8.39 6.23
N LYS A 77 17.87 8.59 7.15
CA LYS A 77 17.79 8.15 8.55
C LYS A 77 16.66 8.80 9.38
N LYS A 78 16.12 9.95 8.92
CA LYS A 78 15.02 10.64 9.61
C LYS A 78 13.65 10.01 9.39
N PHE A 79 13.56 9.05 8.47
CA PHE A 79 12.34 8.36 8.14
C PHE A 79 12.46 6.86 8.42
N LYS A 80 11.37 6.27 8.88
CA LYS A 80 11.20 4.80 8.94
C LYS A 80 9.87 4.42 8.32
N ARG A 81 9.78 3.22 7.77
CA ARG A 81 8.51 2.68 7.28
C ARG A 81 7.76 2.03 8.42
N VAL A 82 6.47 2.33 8.52
CA VAL A 82 5.56 1.79 9.52
C VAL A 82 4.28 1.31 8.87
N TRP A 83 3.76 0.20 9.34
CA TRP A 83 2.44 -0.27 8.95
C TRP A 83 1.38 0.40 9.83
N CYS A 84 0.30 0.81 9.19
CA CYS A 84 -0.85 1.40 9.85
C CYS A 84 -2.11 0.61 9.52
N GLU A 85 -2.99 0.52 10.51
CA GLU A 85 -4.38 0.18 10.26
C GLU A 85 -5.09 1.42 9.74
N VAL A 86 -5.88 1.24 8.71
CA VAL A 86 -6.63 2.31 8.05
C VAL A 86 -8.07 1.89 7.85
N GLU A 87 -8.96 2.84 7.87
CA GLU A 87 -10.33 2.69 7.41
C GLU A 87 -10.46 3.27 6.01
N TYR A 88 -11.35 2.71 5.20
CA TYR A 88 -11.72 3.26 3.92
C TYR A 88 -13.24 3.25 3.71
N VAL A 89 -13.74 4.19 2.93
CA VAL A 89 -15.16 4.22 2.56
C VAL A 89 -15.41 3.18 1.49
N ALA A 90 -16.43 2.36 1.69
CA ALA A 90 -16.79 1.23 0.85
C ALA A 90 -18.28 1.25 0.48
N ASP A 91 -18.77 2.42 0.06
CA ASP A 91 -20.18 2.60 -0.29
C ASP A 91 -20.50 2.00 -1.67
N ILE A 92 -19.57 2.11 -2.63
CA ILE A 92 -19.80 1.67 -4.01
C ILE A 92 -18.63 0.79 -4.45
N ASP A 93 -18.93 -0.46 -4.77
CA ASP A 93 -17.95 -1.42 -5.31
C ASP A 93 -17.87 -1.30 -6.84
N TYR A 94 -16.77 -0.76 -7.32
CA TYR A 94 -16.47 -0.62 -8.75
C TYR A 94 -15.73 -1.84 -9.34
N THR A 95 -15.47 -2.89 -8.58
CA THR A 95 -14.76 -4.08 -9.06
C THR A 95 -15.37 -4.66 -10.35
N PRO A 96 -16.70 -4.84 -10.46
CA PRO A 96 -17.29 -5.40 -11.68
C PRO A 96 -17.11 -4.53 -12.92
N ILE A 97 -16.99 -3.21 -12.74
CA ILE A 97 -16.74 -2.25 -13.82
C ILE A 97 -15.26 -2.28 -14.21
N VAL A 98 -14.38 -2.21 -13.23
CA VAL A 98 -12.93 -2.19 -13.43
C VAL A 98 -12.44 -3.46 -14.11
N GLU A 99 -12.97 -4.61 -13.77
CA GLU A 99 -12.62 -5.89 -14.41
C GLU A 99 -12.87 -5.93 -15.92
N LYS A 100 -13.77 -5.09 -16.42
CA LYS A 100 -14.08 -4.94 -17.85
C LYS A 100 -13.20 -3.90 -18.56
N LEU A 101 -12.48 -3.06 -17.81
CA LEU A 101 -11.60 -2.05 -18.38
C LEU A 101 -10.32 -2.68 -18.93
N PRO A 102 -9.74 -2.16 -20.03
CA PRO A 102 -8.51 -2.70 -20.62
C PRO A 102 -7.33 -2.76 -19.64
N LYS A 103 -7.18 -1.73 -18.81
CA LYS A 103 -6.08 -1.63 -17.84
C LYS A 103 -6.42 -2.19 -16.45
N LYS A 104 -7.62 -2.72 -16.25
CA LYS A 104 -8.13 -3.23 -14.96
C LYS A 104 -7.99 -2.20 -13.82
N CYS A 105 -8.10 -0.92 -14.13
CA CYS A 105 -8.08 0.18 -13.18
C CYS A 105 -8.77 1.42 -13.76
N PHE A 106 -9.16 2.36 -12.90
CA PHE A 106 -9.50 3.70 -13.33
C PHE A 106 -8.23 4.47 -13.71
N THR A 107 -8.34 5.37 -14.67
CA THR A 107 -7.28 6.31 -15.07
C THR A 107 -7.49 7.71 -14.50
N ASP A 108 -8.70 7.98 -14.03
CA ASP A 108 -9.09 9.22 -13.36
C ASP A 108 -9.40 8.96 -11.88
N ARG A 109 -9.80 10.02 -11.17
CA ARG A 109 -10.23 9.92 -9.78
C ARG A 109 -11.35 8.90 -9.61
N LEU A 110 -11.25 8.04 -8.60
CA LEU A 110 -12.40 7.25 -8.18
C LEU A 110 -13.57 8.15 -7.80
N PRO A 111 -14.79 7.75 -8.17
CA PRO A 111 -15.97 8.44 -7.66
C PRO A 111 -16.03 8.40 -6.13
N ASN A 112 -16.64 9.44 -5.57
CA ASN A 112 -16.73 9.66 -4.14
C ASN A 112 -17.37 8.45 -3.41
N GLY A 113 -16.69 7.93 -2.39
CA GLY A 113 -17.11 6.73 -1.64
C GLY A 113 -16.88 5.41 -2.38
N GLY A 114 -16.17 5.44 -3.51
CA GLY A 114 -15.88 4.27 -4.31
C GLY A 114 -14.63 3.52 -3.89
N PHE A 115 -14.65 2.22 -4.16
CA PHE A 115 -13.48 1.35 -4.06
C PHE A 115 -13.54 0.26 -5.13
N TYR A 116 -12.43 -0.40 -5.38
CA TYR A 116 -12.41 -1.64 -6.14
C TYR A 116 -11.29 -2.57 -5.68
N ASN A 117 -11.51 -3.86 -5.87
CA ASN A 117 -10.53 -4.89 -5.58
C ASN A 117 -9.52 -4.98 -6.74
N PHE A 118 -8.27 -5.11 -6.38
CA PHE A 118 -7.17 -5.29 -7.31
C PHE A 118 -6.38 -6.54 -6.91
N ARG A 119 -6.17 -7.46 -7.86
CA ARG A 119 -5.36 -8.66 -7.63
C ARG A 119 -3.95 -8.43 -8.14
N GLU A 120 -2.99 -8.55 -7.26
CA GLU A 120 -1.59 -8.65 -7.63
C GLU A 120 -1.16 -10.09 -7.94
N SER A 121 0.02 -10.22 -8.55
CA SER A 121 0.70 -11.50 -8.70
C SER A 121 0.79 -12.20 -7.33
N GLY A 122 0.43 -13.48 -7.25
CA GLY A 122 0.35 -14.23 -6.00
C GLY A 122 -1.01 -14.23 -5.32
N ASN A 123 -2.06 -13.85 -6.03
CA ASN A 123 -3.47 -13.93 -5.60
C ASN A 123 -3.83 -13.09 -4.37
N ARG A 124 -3.05 -12.04 -4.05
CA ARG A 124 -3.34 -11.12 -2.95
C ARG A 124 -4.41 -10.13 -3.34
N LEU A 125 -5.35 -9.95 -2.43
CA LEU A 125 -6.39 -8.98 -2.60
C LEU A 125 -5.94 -7.63 -2.04
N TRP A 126 -5.79 -6.67 -2.94
CA TRP A 126 -5.60 -5.26 -2.61
C TRP A 126 -6.87 -4.50 -2.93
N VAL A 127 -7.07 -3.41 -2.20
CA VAL A 127 -8.14 -2.46 -2.46
C VAL A 127 -7.54 -1.14 -2.89
N ILE A 128 -8.19 -0.53 -3.87
CA ILE A 128 -7.94 0.87 -4.23
C ILE A 128 -9.20 1.64 -3.85
N ALA A 129 -9.05 2.63 -2.97
CA ALA A 129 -10.14 3.40 -2.39
C ALA A 129 -10.00 4.90 -2.66
N ASP A 130 -11.12 5.60 -2.76
CA ASP A 130 -11.17 7.04 -2.93
C ASP A 130 -10.60 7.80 -1.73
N ARG A 131 -10.91 7.35 -0.51
CA ARG A 131 -10.49 8.00 0.73
C ARG A 131 -10.18 7.00 1.84
N ILE A 132 -9.27 7.41 2.70
CA ILE A 132 -8.90 6.66 3.89
C ILE A 132 -8.89 7.53 5.13
N ARG A 133 -8.89 6.87 6.29
CA ARG A 133 -8.57 7.46 7.58
C ARG A 133 -7.56 6.55 8.28
N VAL A 134 -6.40 7.07 8.65
CA VAL A 134 -5.41 6.32 9.43
C VAL A 134 -5.86 6.29 10.88
N THR A 135 -6.07 5.11 11.43
CA THR A 135 -6.60 4.95 12.80
C THR A 135 -5.51 4.73 13.83
N ARG A 136 -4.48 3.94 13.47
CA ARG A 136 -3.36 3.67 14.36
C ARG A 136 -2.15 3.10 13.62
N ILE A 137 -0.99 3.26 14.23
CA ILE A 137 0.23 2.56 13.83
C ILE A 137 0.24 1.21 14.53
N ILE A 138 0.55 0.14 13.80
CA ILE A 138 0.72 -1.19 14.38
C ILE A 138 2.20 -1.46 14.67
N SER A 139 2.47 -2.15 15.77
CA SER A 139 3.83 -2.57 16.11
C SER A 139 4.28 -3.72 15.22
N GLU A 140 5.60 -3.92 15.11
CA GLU A 140 6.14 -5.07 14.38
C GLU A 140 5.71 -6.41 15.00
N GLU A 141 5.63 -6.47 16.32
CA GLU A 141 5.12 -7.65 17.04
C GLU A 141 3.67 -7.97 16.66
N GLU A 142 2.79 -6.97 16.70
CA GLU A 142 1.39 -7.12 16.27
C GLU A 142 1.29 -7.54 14.81
N ARG A 143 2.10 -6.91 13.94
CA ARG A 143 2.15 -7.26 12.53
C ARG A 143 2.52 -8.74 12.33
N GLN A 144 3.56 -9.21 13.01
CA GLN A 144 3.99 -10.61 12.93
C GLN A 144 2.90 -11.58 13.45
N ASN A 145 2.16 -11.20 14.48
CA ASN A 145 1.05 -12.00 14.98
C ASN A 145 -0.07 -12.12 13.93
N ILE A 146 -0.42 -11.02 13.26
CA ILE A 146 -1.40 -11.04 12.16
C ILE A 146 -0.95 -11.98 11.03
N LEU A 147 0.31 -11.88 10.59
CA LEU A 147 0.86 -12.74 9.54
C LEU A 147 0.82 -14.22 9.94
N LYS A 148 1.14 -14.53 11.21
CA LYS A 148 1.11 -15.88 11.76
C LYS A 148 -0.31 -16.44 11.81
N GLU A 149 -1.29 -15.67 12.25
CA GLU A 149 -2.71 -16.05 12.26
C GLU A 149 -3.23 -16.33 10.85
N MET A 150 -2.74 -15.59 9.86
CA MET A 150 -3.04 -15.81 8.44
C MET A 150 -2.24 -16.96 7.81
N ASN A 151 -1.40 -17.65 8.58
CA ASN A 151 -0.47 -18.68 8.10
C ASN A 151 0.35 -18.19 6.89
N TYR A 152 0.82 -16.95 6.94
CA TYR A 152 1.51 -16.30 5.84
C TYR A 152 3.00 -16.16 6.11
N ASN A 153 3.82 -16.74 5.23
CA ASN A 153 5.27 -16.61 5.28
C ASN A 153 5.74 -15.47 4.36
N GLU A 154 5.99 -14.31 4.94
CA GLU A 154 6.41 -13.12 4.22
C GLU A 154 7.77 -13.29 3.53
N MET A 155 8.69 -14.04 4.14
CA MET A 155 10.01 -14.28 3.57
C MET A 155 9.96 -15.19 2.33
N GLU A 156 9.09 -16.19 2.31
CA GLU A 156 8.82 -16.98 1.10
C GLU A 156 8.23 -16.10 0.00
N ALA A 157 7.29 -15.24 0.35
CA ALA A 157 6.70 -14.29 -0.58
C ALA A 157 7.69 -13.24 -1.10
N PHE A 158 8.71 -12.89 -0.32
CA PHE A 158 9.79 -11.98 -0.70
C PHE A 158 10.84 -12.62 -1.63
N ALA A 159 11.07 -13.92 -1.52
CA ALA A 159 12.15 -14.61 -2.24
C ALA A 159 12.21 -14.33 -3.76
N PRO A 160 11.10 -14.31 -4.53
CA PRO A 160 11.13 -13.98 -5.96
C PRO A 160 11.62 -12.55 -6.24
N TYR A 161 11.25 -11.59 -5.40
CA TYR A 161 11.65 -10.18 -5.54
C TYR A 161 13.14 -10.00 -5.23
N LYS A 162 13.63 -10.69 -4.18
CA LYS A 162 15.04 -10.74 -3.82
C LYS A 162 15.89 -11.29 -4.98
N ALA A 163 15.52 -12.44 -5.53
CA ALA A 163 16.22 -13.07 -6.64
C ALA A 163 16.24 -12.17 -7.90
N ALA A 164 15.13 -11.50 -8.21
CA ALA A 164 15.08 -10.57 -9.33
C ALA A 164 15.99 -9.35 -9.14
N PHE A 165 16.12 -8.85 -7.92
CA PHE A 165 17.01 -7.74 -7.58
C PHE A 165 18.49 -8.16 -7.72
N GLU A 166 18.88 -9.31 -7.17
CA GLU A 166 20.23 -9.87 -7.28
C GLU A 166 20.64 -10.06 -8.74
N LYS A 167 19.74 -10.60 -9.56
CA LYS A 167 19.97 -10.79 -11.00
C LYS A 167 20.23 -9.47 -11.74
N ARG A 168 19.49 -8.40 -11.39
CA ARG A 168 19.72 -7.08 -12.00
C ARG A 168 21.08 -6.50 -11.65
N GLN A 169 21.55 -6.69 -10.43
CA GLN A 169 22.90 -6.25 -10.04
C GLN A 169 24.02 -6.98 -10.78
N GLN A 170 23.86 -8.27 -11.05
CA GLN A 170 24.83 -9.06 -11.81
C GLN A 170 24.94 -8.65 -13.29
N ILE A 171 23.88 -8.11 -13.87
CA ILE A 171 23.86 -7.64 -15.27
C ILE A 171 24.47 -6.24 -15.41
N ALA A 172 24.51 -5.47 -14.31
CA ALA A 172 25.03 -4.09 -14.29
C ALA A 172 26.55 -3.98 -14.09
N ILE A 173 27.27 -5.11 -13.98
CA ILE A 173 28.73 -5.23 -13.92
C ILE A 173 29.25 -5.67 -15.29
#